data_2b34eb1cb00219ded6338430e5524dd4
#
_entry.id   2b34eb1cb00219ded6338430e5524dd4
#
_cell.length_a   1.000
_cell.length_b   1.000
_cell.length_c   1.000
_cell.angle_alpha   90.00
_cell.angle_beta   90.00
_cell.angle_gamma   90.00
#
_symmetry.space_group_name_H-M   'P 1'
#
loop_
_entity.id
_entity.type
_entity.pdbx_description
1 polymer ?
#
loop_
_entity_poly.entity_id
_entity_poly.type
_entity_poly.pdbx_seq_one_letter_code
_entity_poly.pdbx_strand_id
1 'polypeptide(L)'
;MYRLHANDPLADDAMKLLEDSGIFEISKGHYDKDELKKNLGGIEFLVVRSATKVTADVLSAGKDLKVIGRAGVGLDNVDVDAAKKLGIQVYNTPGANAISVAELTMGLLISLVRHIPRGTSGLKDSLWEKKKLKGNEIFGKTLGLIGFGAIGKEVAKRALAFGMRVLAYDPYVKNTKMDVELYSDLESMLPEVDGVSLHVPLNNETKHIISKKEFDLVKDGALIINAARGGVLDEQALYDAIISEKVKAAALDVFEVEPPNDELRRKLLGLDNVIATPHIGASTVEGQVRVGIEMAKKLIEVGKKL
;
A
#
# COMPACT_ATOMS: atom_id res chain seq x y z
N MET A 1 20.90 25.32 -13.89
CA MET A 1 19.92 24.97 -12.82
C MET A 1 18.67 24.46 -13.51
N TYR A 2 18.13 23.28 -13.13
CA TYR A 2 16.90 22.74 -13.67
C TYR A 2 15.69 23.35 -12.96
N ARG A 3 14.58 23.54 -13.67
CA ARG A 3 13.32 23.96 -13.05
C ARG A 3 12.56 22.74 -12.52
N LEU A 4 12.37 22.69 -11.21
CA LEU A 4 11.62 21.64 -10.52
C LEU A 4 10.31 22.20 -9.97
N HIS A 5 9.19 21.54 -10.28
CA HIS A 5 7.90 21.80 -9.65
C HIS A 5 7.49 20.64 -8.74
N ALA A 6 7.25 20.92 -7.45
CA ALA A 6 6.69 19.97 -6.49
C ALA A 6 5.18 20.19 -6.39
N ASN A 7 4.42 19.47 -7.22
CA ASN A 7 2.94 19.56 -7.23
C ASN A 7 2.34 18.97 -5.94
N ASP A 8 2.98 17.94 -5.42
CA ASP A 8 2.73 17.43 -4.07
C ASP A 8 4.04 17.59 -3.28
N PRO A 9 4.19 18.65 -2.45
CA PRO A 9 5.45 18.92 -1.75
C PRO A 9 5.88 17.76 -0.86
N LEU A 10 7.19 17.56 -0.77
CA LEU A 10 7.81 16.60 0.15
C LEU A 10 7.83 17.18 1.57
N ALA A 11 8.23 16.38 2.55
CA ALA A 11 8.51 16.86 3.89
C ALA A 11 9.59 17.97 3.87
N ASP A 12 9.54 18.90 4.82
CA ASP A 12 10.39 20.12 4.82
C ASP A 12 11.88 19.78 4.74
N ASP A 13 12.34 18.75 5.45
CA ASP A 13 13.75 18.32 5.39
C ASP A 13 14.16 17.87 3.97
N ALA A 14 13.26 17.24 3.23
CA ALA A 14 13.52 16.81 1.87
C ALA A 14 13.47 17.97 0.88
N MET A 15 12.55 18.92 1.07
CA MET A 15 12.51 20.14 0.25
C MET A 15 13.78 20.96 0.48
N LYS A 16 14.21 21.12 1.72
CA LYS A 16 15.46 21.80 2.07
C LYS A 16 16.68 21.11 1.42
N LEU A 17 16.72 19.77 1.42
CA LEU A 17 17.80 19.03 0.76
C LEU A 17 17.87 19.33 -0.75
N LEU A 18 16.72 19.47 -1.43
CA LEU A 18 16.67 19.87 -2.83
C LEU A 18 17.14 21.33 -3.03
N GLU A 19 16.70 22.26 -2.20
CA GLU A 19 17.09 23.67 -2.22
C GLU A 19 18.60 23.83 -2.00
N ASP A 20 19.14 23.21 -0.97
CA ASP A 20 20.57 23.29 -0.60
C ASP A 20 21.49 22.63 -1.65
N SER A 21 20.96 21.79 -2.53
CA SER A 21 21.74 21.12 -3.57
C SER A 21 22.29 22.08 -4.63
N GLY A 22 21.67 23.27 -4.81
CA GLY A 22 22.01 24.24 -5.82
C GLY A 22 21.76 23.79 -7.28
N ILE A 23 21.09 22.63 -7.47
CA ILE A 23 20.82 22.04 -8.80
C ILE A 23 19.50 22.55 -9.37
N PHE A 24 18.54 22.87 -8.50
CA PHE A 24 17.16 23.16 -8.87
C PHE A 24 16.73 24.59 -8.54
N GLU A 25 16.00 25.20 -9.48
CA GLU A 25 15.09 26.31 -9.21
C GLU A 25 13.73 25.71 -8.87
N ILE A 26 13.27 25.86 -7.63
CA ILE A 26 12.13 25.11 -7.11
C ILE A 26 10.89 25.96 -7.01
N SER A 27 9.80 25.49 -7.60
CA SER A 27 8.43 25.94 -7.32
C SER A 27 7.65 24.84 -6.61
N LYS A 28 6.73 25.22 -5.72
CA LYS A 28 5.90 24.27 -4.94
C LYS A 28 4.47 24.76 -4.80
N GLY A 29 3.53 23.85 -4.84
CA GLY A 29 2.10 24.11 -4.68
C GLY A 29 1.29 23.15 -5.52
N HIS A 30 0.10 22.80 -5.03
CA HIS A 30 -0.76 21.85 -5.70
C HIS A 30 -1.58 22.56 -6.79
N TYR A 31 -1.45 22.09 -8.00
CA TYR A 31 -2.31 22.38 -9.13
C TYR A 31 -3.24 21.20 -9.38
N ASP A 32 -4.48 21.45 -9.72
CA ASP A 32 -5.34 20.43 -10.30
C ASP A 32 -4.80 20.00 -11.69
N LYS A 33 -5.44 19.00 -12.29
CA LYS A 33 -4.97 18.44 -13.56
C LYS A 33 -4.88 19.49 -14.68
N ASP A 34 -5.86 20.37 -14.79
CA ASP A 34 -5.93 21.35 -15.90
C ASP A 34 -5.00 22.55 -15.66
N GLU A 35 -4.85 22.94 -14.41
CA GLU A 35 -3.88 23.95 -14.00
C GLU A 35 -2.44 23.44 -14.17
N LEU A 36 -2.17 22.19 -13.77
CA LEU A 36 -0.86 21.56 -13.93
C LEU A 36 -0.43 21.57 -15.40
N LYS A 37 -1.32 21.18 -16.32
CA LYS A 37 -1.04 21.22 -17.77
C LYS A 37 -0.65 22.62 -18.27
N LYS A 38 -1.29 23.65 -17.74
CA LYS A 38 -0.99 25.06 -18.13
C LYS A 38 0.35 25.55 -17.58
N ASN A 39 0.78 25.00 -16.43
CA ASN A 39 1.96 25.47 -15.70
C ASN A 39 3.22 24.59 -15.88
N LEU A 40 3.16 23.54 -16.73
CA LEU A 40 4.32 22.68 -17.00
C LEU A 40 5.34 23.28 -17.99
N GLY A 41 5.06 24.42 -18.63
CA GLY A 41 6.02 25.06 -19.55
C GLY A 41 7.33 25.41 -18.85
N GLY A 42 8.45 24.92 -19.37
CA GLY A 42 9.79 25.14 -18.84
C GLY A 42 10.13 24.30 -17.59
N ILE A 43 9.21 23.45 -17.10
CA ILE A 43 9.48 22.53 -15.97
C ILE A 43 10.17 21.28 -16.50
N GLU A 44 11.34 20.98 -15.95
CA GLU A 44 12.14 19.81 -16.33
C GLU A 44 12.00 18.64 -15.35
N PHE A 45 11.72 18.93 -14.08
CA PHE A 45 11.50 17.95 -13.02
C PHE A 45 10.14 18.17 -12.37
N LEU A 46 9.31 17.12 -12.32
CA LEU A 46 8.02 17.14 -11.64
C LEU A 46 8.05 16.17 -10.46
N VAL A 47 7.76 16.69 -9.26
CA VAL A 47 7.61 15.88 -8.05
C VAL A 47 6.13 15.72 -7.72
N VAL A 48 5.69 14.48 -7.55
CA VAL A 48 4.31 14.15 -7.19
C VAL A 48 4.25 13.08 -6.09
N ARG A 49 3.11 12.99 -5.42
CA ARG A 49 2.74 11.91 -4.51
C ARG A 49 1.49 11.21 -5.03
N SER A 50 0.59 10.80 -4.14
CA SER A 50 -0.65 10.10 -4.51
C SER A 50 -1.78 11.02 -4.98
N ALA A 51 -1.77 12.30 -4.60
CA ALA A 51 -2.84 13.24 -4.92
C ALA A 51 -2.86 13.64 -6.40
N THR A 52 -1.69 13.75 -7.02
CA THR A 52 -1.55 14.15 -8.43
C THR A 52 -1.57 12.95 -9.36
N LYS A 53 -2.49 12.95 -10.34
CA LYS A 53 -2.51 11.97 -11.44
C LYS A 53 -1.76 12.54 -12.65
N VAL A 54 -0.67 11.88 -13.03
CA VAL A 54 0.18 12.23 -14.18
C VAL A 54 -0.21 11.33 -15.37
N THR A 55 -1.25 11.74 -16.08
CA THR A 55 -1.82 11.03 -17.23
C THR A 55 -1.09 11.41 -18.53
N ALA A 56 -1.31 10.67 -19.61
CA ALA A 56 -0.67 10.93 -20.91
C ALA A 56 -0.86 12.37 -21.43
N ASP A 57 -2.02 12.98 -21.18
CA ASP A 57 -2.30 14.36 -21.58
C ASP A 57 -1.55 15.40 -20.72
N VAL A 58 -1.32 15.11 -19.44
CA VAL A 58 -0.44 15.92 -18.57
C VAL A 58 1.00 15.85 -19.05
N LEU A 59 1.49 14.63 -19.33
CA LEU A 59 2.83 14.41 -19.86
C LEU A 59 3.07 15.13 -21.18
N SER A 60 2.10 15.09 -22.09
CA SER A 60 2.20 15.75 -23.41
C SER A 60 2.20 17.29 -23.33
N ALA A 61 1.70 17.87 -22.25
CA ALA A 61 1.74 19.31 -22.00
C ALA A 61 3.12 19.78 -21.52
N GLY A 62 3.88 18.91 -20.84
CA GLY A 62 5.23 19.22 -20.33
C GLY A 62 6.33 18.99 -21.36
N LYS A 63 6.47 19.89 -22.35
CA LYS A 63 7.43 19.72 -23.45
C LYS A 63 8.90 19.65 -23.01
N ASP A 64 9.21 20.27 -21.88
CA ASP A 64 10.57 20.34 -21.33
C ASP A 64 10.79 19.29 -20.24
N LEU A 65 9.75 18.50 -19.88
CA LEU A 65 9.77 17.55 -18.79
C LEU A 65 10.71 16.37 -19.11
N LYS A 66 11.70 16.17 -18.24
CA LYS A 66 12.72 15.11 -18.34
C LYS A 66 12.54 14.03 -17.29
N VAL A 67 12.12 14.43 -16.09
CA VAL A 67 12.10 13.56 -14.91
C VAL A 67 10.81 13.75 -14.10
N ILE A 68 10.22 12.63 -13.72
CA ILE A 68 9.15 12.59 -12.73
C ILE A 68 9.66 11.84 -11.50
N GLY A 69 9.62 12.49 -10.34
CA GLY A 69 9.84 11.89 -9.05
C GLY A 69 8.50 11.61 -8.37
N ARG A 70 8.08 10.36 -8.34
CA ARG A 70 6.91 9.94 -7.56
C ARG A 70 7.35 9.55 -6.16
N ALA A 71 7.17 10.42 -5.19
CA ALA A 71 7.53 10.17 -3.80
C ALA A 71 6.56 9.16 -3.14
N GLY A 72 6.97 7.90 -3.18
CA GLY A 72 6.23 6.71 -2.72
C GLY A 72 6.57 5.48 -3.54
N VAL A 73 5.98 4.35 -3.20
CA VAL A 73 6.31 3.04 -3.80
C VAL A 73 5.55 2.78 -5.10
N GLY A 74 4.22 2.93 -5.08
CA GLY A 74 3.38 2.66 -6.25
C GLY A 74 3.51 3.74 -7.32
N LEU A 75 3.31 3.38 -8.57
CA LEU A 75 3.29 4.28 -9.73
C LEU A 75 1.88 4.35 -10.37
N ASP A 76 0.86 3.89 -9.67
CA ASP A 76 -0.52 3.76 -10.17
C ASP A 76 -1.12 5.09 -10.65
N ASN A 77 -0.61 6.21 -10.15
CA ASN A 77 -1.03 7.55 -10.52
C ASN A 77 -0.16 8.20 -11.62
N VAL A 78 0.81 7.47 -12.21
CA VAL A 78 1.69 7.95 -13.30
C VAL A 78 1.57 7.02 -14.49
N ASP A 79 1.26 7.56 -15.66
CA ASP A 79 1.28 6.81 -16.93
C ASP A 79 2.74 6.58 -17.36
N VAL A 80 3.33 5.50 -16.83
CA VAL A 80 4.74 5.15 -17.07
C VAL A 80 5.02 4.82 -18.53
N ASP A 81 4.06 4.22 -19.24
CA ASP A 81 4.22 3.85 -20.65
C ASP A 81 4.21 5.10 -21.54
N ALA A 82 3.33 6.07 -21.26
CA ALA A 82 3.33 7.35 -21.94
C ALA A 82 4.62 8.15 -21.64
N ALA A 83 5.07 8.18 -20.37
CA ALA A 83 6.32 8.81 -19.98
C ALA A 83 7.51 8.23 -20.76
N LYS A 84 7.61 6.90 -20.85
CA LYS A 84 8.66 6.20 -21.60
C LYS A 84 8.64 6.55 -23.09
N LYS A 85 7.46 6.63 -23.72
CA LYS A 85 7.32 7.03 -25.14
C LYS A 85 7.80 8.45 -25.40
N LEU A 86 7.67 9.34 -24.40
CA LEU A 86 8.12 10.74 -24.47
C LEU A 86 9.58 10.92 -24.02
N GLY A 87 10.29 9.86 -23.65
CA GLY A 87 11.67 9.93 -23.15
C GLY A 87 11.79 10.46 -21.72
N ILE A 88 10.67 10.54 -20.96
CA ILE A 88 10.63 11.03 -19.59
C ILE A 88 10.99 9.90 -18.63
N GLN A 89 11.97 10.16 -17.76
CA GLN A 89 12.38 9.19 -16.73
C GLN A 89 11.46 9.28 -15.52
N VAL A 90 11.01 8.12 -15.02
CA VAL A 90 10.14 8.04 -13.83
C VAL A 90 10.87 7.32 -12.70
N TYR A 91 10.94 7.97 -11.55
CA TYR A 91 11.57 7.42 -10.34
C TYR A 91 10.56 7.37 -9.20
N ASN A 92 10.66 6.30 -8.39
CA ASN A 92 9.91 6.13 -7.14
C ASN A 92 10.86 5.80 -5.99
N THR A 93 10.31 5.56 -4.77
CA THR A 93 11.08 5.24 -3.56
C THR A 93 10.68 3.87 -3.01
N PRO A 94 11.18 2.76 -3.60
CA PRO A 94 10.82 1.41 -3.18
C PRO A 94 11.25 1.15 -1.74
N GLY A 95 10.32 0.65 -0.92
CA GLY A 95 10.62 0.24 0.47
C GLY A 95 10.62 1.36 1.51
N ALA A 96 10.64 2.64 1.13
CA ALA A 96 10.73 3.76 2.08
C ALA A 96 9.57 3.84 3.08
N ASN A 97 8.39 3.34 2.72
CA ASN A 97 7.21 3.26 3.57
C ASN A 97 6.97 1.88 4.19
N ALA A 98 7.88 0.91 4.00
CA ALA A 98 7.63 -0.49 4.38
C ALA A 98 7.33 -0.66 5.88
N ILE A 99 8.02 0.09 6.74
CA ILE A 99 7.78 0.07 8.19
C ILE A 99 6.35 0.53 8.50
N SER A 100 5.93 1.65 7.93
CA SER A 100 4.60 2.23 8.19
C SER A 100 3.47 1.27 7.79
N VAL A 101 3.56 0.67 6.58
CA VAL A 101 2.57 -0.29 6.10
C VAL A 101 2.56 -1.55 6.96
N ALA A 102 3.74 -2.05 7.36
CA ALA A 102 3.84 -3.23 8.21
C ALA A 102 3.23 -2.99 9.60
N GLU A 103 3.41 -1.82 10.18
CA GLU A 103 2.81 -1.45 11.47
C GLU A 103 1.29 -1.34 11.37
N LEU A 104 0.76 -0.70 10.30
CA LEU A 104 -0.68 -0.69 10.06
C LEU A 104 -1.22 -2.12 9.89
N THR A 105 -0.55 -2.97 9.11
CA THR A 105 -0.95 -4.36 8.88
C THR A 105 -1.10 -5.13 10.20
N MET A 106 -0.11 -5.03 11.10
CA MET A 106 -0.18 -5.67 12.41
C MET A 106 -1.25 -5.02 13.31
N GLY A 107 -1.39 -3.70 13.25
CA GLY A 107 -2.46 -2.98 13.95
C GLY A 107 -3.85 -3.44 13.50
N LEU A 108 -4.07 -3.62 12.20
CA LEU A 108 -5.31 -4.14 11.62
C LEU A 108 -5.55 -5.59 12.05
N LEU A 109 -4.54 -6.46 11.99
CA LEU A 109 -4.65 -7.86 12.45
C LEU A 109 -5.07 -7.93 13.92
N ILE A 110 -4.41 -7.18 14.80
CA ILE A 110 -4.75 -7.13 16.23
C ILE A 110 -6.15 -6.54 16.44
N SER A 111 -6.50 -5.49 15.70
CA SER A 111 -7.83 -4.85 15.79
C SER A 111 -8.95 -5.79 15.40
N LEU A 112 -8.75 -6.64 14.39
CA LEU A 112 -9.71 -7.70 14.00
C LEU A 112 -9.94 -8.71 15.12
N VAL A 113 -8.87 -9.34 15.59
CA VAL A 113 -8.99 -10.44 16.57
C VAL A 113 -9.42 -9.97 17.95
N ARG A 114 -9.25 -8.69 18.27
CA ARG A 114 -9.58 -8.11 19.59
C ARG A 114 -10.80 -7.17 19.54
N HIS A 115 -11.47 -7.04 18.40
CA HIS A 115 -12.68 -6.21 18.21
C HIS A 115 -12.50 -4.76 18.65
N ILE A 116 -11.30 -4.17 18.42
CA ILE A 116 -10.96 -2.84 18.93
C ILE A 116 -11.89 -1.74 18.37
N PRO A 117 -12.15 -1.65 17.06
CA PRO A 117 -13.04 -0.62 16.50
C PRO A 117 -14.47 -0.73 17.05
N ARG A 118 -15.02 -1.95 17.08
CA ARG A 118 -16.37 -2.20 17.59
C ARG A 118 -16.49 -1.86 19.07
N GLY A 119 -15.49 -2.24 19.87
CA GLY A 119 -15.47 -1.93 21.31
C GLY A 119 -15.42 -0.41 21.54
N THR A 120 -14.63 0.32 20.74
CA THR A 120 -14.54 1.79 20.82
C THR A 120 -15.86 2.44 20.40
N SER A 121 -16.46 2.01 19.29
CA SER A 121 -17.77 2.54 18.84
C SER A 121 -18.86 2.29 19.85
N GLY A 122 -18.98 1.04 20.35
CA GLY A 122 -19.97 0.70 21.36
C GLY A 122 -19.90 1.56 22.62
N LEU A 123 -18.67 1.83 23.13
CA LEU A 123 -18.50 2.71 24.28
C LEU A 123 -18.91 4.16 24.00
N LYS A 124 -18.67 4.68 22.81
CA LYS A 124 -19.16 6.02 22.39
C LYS A 124 -20.70 6.08 22.36
N ASP A 125 -21.34 4.98 22.03
CA ASP A 125 -22.79 4.82 22.02
C ASP A 125 -23.34 4.39 23.41
N SER A 126 -22.54 4.47 24.46
CA SER A 126 -22.89 4.09 25.84
C SER A 126 -23.26 2.59 26.00
N LEU A 127 -22.75 1.74 25.13
CA LEU A 127 -22.95 0.29 25.17
C LEU A 127 -21.81 -0.42 25.91
N TRP A 128 -22.15 -1.35 26.82
CA TRP A 128 -21.21 -2.19 27.56
C TRP A 128 -21.27 -3.63 27.08
N GLU A 129 -20.65 -3.94 25.92
CA GLU A 129 -20.77 -5.22 25.24
C GLU A 129 -19.69 -6.26 25.62
N LYS A 130 -19.08 -6.17 26.79
CA LYS A 130 -17.94 -7.02 27.22
C LYS A 130 -18.10 -8.52 26.87
N LYS A 131 -19.31 -9.08 27.05
CA LYS A 131 -19.57 -10.51 26.79
C LYS A 131 -19.57 -10.88 25.31
N LYS A 132 -19.91 -9.93 24.43
CA LYS A 132 -19.97 -10.13 22.96
C LYS A 132 -18.62 -9.95 22.29
N LEU A 133 -17.66 -9.25 22.94
CA LEU A 133 -16.35 -8.89 22.39
C LEU A 133 -15.25 -9.84 22.88
N LYS A 134 -15.56 -11.15 23.05
CA LYS A 134 -14.55 -12.17 23.34
C LYS A 134 -13.70 -12.39 22.08
N GLY A 135 -12.44 -11.94 22.13
CA GLY A 135 -11.50 -12.05 21.03
C GLY A 135 -10.63 -13.30 21.05
N ASN A 136 -9.65 -13.32 20.15
CA ASN A 136 -8.64 -14.36 20.01
C ASN A 136 -7.23 -13.78 20.20
N GLU A 137 -6.26 -14.63 20.53
CA GLU A 137 -4.83 -14.33 20.49
C GLU A 137 -4.26 -14.68 19.12
N ILE A 138 -3.21 -13.96 18.71
CA ILE A 138 -2.43 -14.25 17.49
C ILE A 138 -1.22 -15.15 17.81
N PHE A 139 -0.84 -15.28 19.09
CA PHE A 139 0.25 -16.15 19.53
C PHE A 139 0.00 -17.59 19.08
N GLY A 140 1.04 -18.23 18.52
CA GLY A 140 0.97 -19.61 18.00
C GLY A 140 0.13 -19.79 16.74
N LYS A 141 -0.43 -18.70 16.16
CA LYS A 141 -1.17 -18.75 14.90
C LYS A 141 -0.23 -18.64 13.70
N THR A 142 -0.66 -19.17 12.57
CA THR A 142 0.10 -19.14 11.30
C THR A 142 -0.38 -17.99 10.42
N LEU A 143 0.52 -17.09 10.08
CA LEU A 143 0.28 -15.99 9.12
C LEU A 143 0.93 -16.33 7.77
N GLY A 144 0.14 -16.39 6.71
CA GLY A 144 0.60 -16.49 5.33
C GLY A 144 0.79 -15.10 4.72
N LEU A 145 1.97 -14.83 4.19
CA LEU A 145 2.29 -13.61 3.48
C LEU A 145 2.30 -13.87 1.98
N ILE A 146 1.48 -13.16 1.23
CA ILE A 146 1.52 -13.16 -0.23
C ILE A 146 2.34 -11.96 -0.68
N GLY A 147 3.57 -12.21 -1.12
CA GLY A 147 4.62 -11.22 -1.35
C GLY A 147 5.58 -11.11 -0.17
N PHE A 148 6.86 -11.38 -0.42
CA PHE A 148 7.93 -11.32 0.59
C PHE A 148 9.01 -10.28 0.22
N GLY A 149 8.52 -9.14 -0.31
CA GLY A 149 9.33 -7.94 -0.59
C GLY A 149 9.65 -7.14 0.69
N ALA A 150 9.89 -5.83 0.54
CA ALA A 150 10.24 -4.95 1.66
C ALA A 150 9.16 -4.94 2.75
N ILE A 151 7.88 -4.79 2.37
CA ILE A 151 6.76 -4.76 3.32
C ILE A 151 6.55 -6.12 3.96
N GLY A 152 6.47 -7.21 3.17
CA GLY A 152 6.28 -8.56 3.69
C GLY A 152 7.33 -8.97 4.72
N LYS A 153 8.60 -8.60 4.50
CA LYS A 153 9.68 -8.84 5.46
C LYS A 153 9.50 -8.06 6.77
N GLU A 154 9.07 -6.81 6.70
CA GLU A 154 8.80 -6.01 7.91
C GLU A 154 7.57 -6.51 8.67
N VAL A 155 6.53 -7.04 7.98
CA VAL A 155 5.39 -7.73 8.61
C VAL A 155 5.86 -9.02 9.26
N ALA A 156 6.63 -9.86 8.54
CA ALA A 156 7.16 -11.12 9.06
C ALA A 156 7.94 -10.91 10.36
N LYS A 157 8.84 -9.92 10.38
CA LYS A 157 9.63 -9.57 11.58
C LYS A 157 8.75 -9.28 12.80
N ARG A 158 7.66 -8.55 12.59
CA ARG A 158 6.72 -8.20 13.67
C ARG A 158 5.86 -9.39 14.07
N ALA A 159 5.34 -10.15 13.11
CA ALA A 159 4.54 -11.35 13.36
C ALA A 159 5.33 -12.41 14.16
N LEU A 160 6.60 -12.65 13.80
CA LEU A 160 7.50 -13.53 14.57
C LEU A 160 7.70 -13.03 16.01
N ALA A 161 7.85 -11.70 16.21
CA ALA A 161 7.98 -11.13 17.55
C ALA A 161 6.71 -11.27 18.40
N PHE A 162 5.54 -11.41 17.77
CA PHE A 162 4.28 -11.75 18.42
C PHE A 162 4.09 -13.28 18.63
N GLY A 163 5.10 -14.10 18.31
CA GLY A 163 5.06 -15.55 18.48
C GLY A 163 4.18 -16.26 17.45
N MET A 164 3.98 -15.67 16.27
CA MET A 164 3.30 -16.32 15.14
C MET A 164 4.29 -17.21 14.36
N ARG A 165 3.82 -18.29 13.76
CA ARG A 165 4.48 -18.98 12.66
C ARG A 165 4.23 -18.17 11.39
N VAL A 166 5.25 -17.95 10.57
CA VAL A 166 5.13 -17.16 9.34
C VAL A 166 5.49 -18.00 8.13
N LEU A 167 4.57 -18.09 7.19
CA LEU A 167 4.75 -18.66 5.86
C LEU A 167 4.74 -17.55 4.84
N ALA A 168 5.48 -17.67 3.75
CA ALA A 168 5.48 -16.66 2.70
C ALA A 168 5.51 -17.30 1.31
N TYR A 169 4.64 -16.81 0.44
CA TYR A 169 4.66 -17.08 -0.99
C TYR A 169 5.21 -15.87 -1.74
N ASP A 170 6.29 -16.09 -2.47
CA ASP A 170 6.85 -15.10 -3.40
C ASP A 170 7.62 -15.84 -4.50
N PRO A 171 7.22 -15.76 -5.79
CA PRO A 171 7.85 -16.51 -6.87
C PRO A 171 9.30 -16.08 -7.14
N TYR A 172 9.70 -14.91 -6.69
CA TYR A 172 11.03 -14.34 -6.94
C TYR A 172 12.01 -14.53 -5.78
N VAL A 173 11.52 -14.86 -4.57
CA VAL A 173 12.36 -15.03 -3.38
C VAL A 173 12.63 -16.52 -3.15
N LYS A 174 13.89 -16.93 -3.25
CA LYS A 174 14.32 -18.35 -3.13
C LYS A 174 14.86 -18.72 -1.75
N ASN A 175 15.33 -17.75 -0.97
CA ASN A 175 15.87 -17.98 0.36
C ASN A 175 15.70 -16.75 1.26
N THR A 176 15.76 -16.97 2.56
CA THR A 176 15.72 -15.92 3.58
C THR A 176 16.55 -16.35 4.79
N LYS A 177 17.04 -15.36 5.55
CA LYS A 177 17.69 -15.59 6.86
C LYS A 177 16.71 -15.45 8.03
N MET A 178 15.45 -15.10 7.73
CA MET A 178 14.40 -14.99 8.74
C MET A 178 13.81 -16.37 9.01
N ASP A 179 13.24 -16.57 10.18
CA ASP A 179 12.49 -17.78 10.55
C ASP A 179 11.11 -17.78 9.87
N VAL A 180 11.14 -17.89 8.52
CA VAL A 180 9.97 -17.87 7.63
C VAL A 180 10.09 -19.03 6.65
N GLU A 181 9.04 -19.83 6.57
CA GLU A 181 8.95 -20.90 5.58
C GLU A 181 8.51 -20.33 4.24
N LEU A 182 9.34 -20.52 3.21
CA LEU A 182 9.05 -20.05 1.86
C LEU A 182 8.33 -21.11 1.04
N TYR A 183 7.25 -20.71 0.38
CA TYR A 183 6.45 -21.54 -0.51
C TYR A 183 6.66 -21.07 -1.97
N SER A 184 6.86 -22.02 -2.87
CA SER A 184 6.92 -21.76 -4.31
C SER A 184 5.54 -21.83 -4.98
N ASP A 185 4.56 -22.40 -4.27
CA ASP A 185 3.18 -22.56 -4.73
C ASP A 185 2.21 -22.01 -3.67
N LEU A 186 1.34 -21.11 -4.11
CA LEU A 186 0.37 -20.44 -3.25
C LEU A 186 -0.65 -21.43 -2.68
N GLU A 187 -1.16 -22.32 -3.54
CA GLU A 187 -2.21 -23.26 -3.17
C GLU A 187 -1.76 -24.24 -2.08
N SER A 188 -0.48 -24.60 -2.08
CA SER A 188 0.11 -25.45 -1.03
C SER A 188 0.25 -24.73 0.32
N MET A 189 0.39 -23.42 0.34
CA MET A 189 0.50 -22.62 1.56
C MET A 189 -0.84 -22.37 2.23
N LEU A 190 -1.89 -22.12 1.44
CA LEU A 190 -3.18 -21.64 1.94
C LEU A 190 -3.86 -22.57 2.97
N PRO A 191 -3.80 -23.91 2.87
CA PRO A 191 -4.41 -24.79 3.87
C PRO A 191 -3.75 -24.74 5.26
N GLU A 192 -2.55 -24.18 5.37
CA GLU A 192 -1.81 -24.13 6.64
C GLU A 192 -2.03 -22.84 7.44
N VAL A 193 -2.60 -21.79 6.83
CA VAL A 193 -2.67 -20.47 7.43
C VAL A 193 -3.95 -20.22 8.23
N ASP A 194 -3.81 -19.51 9.36
CA ASP A 194 -4.93 -18.98 10.14
C ASP A 194 -5.31 -17.55 9.67
N GLY A 195 -4.43 -16.91 8.92
CA GLY A 195 -4.68 -15.61 8.30
C GLY A 195 -3.75 -15.37 7.12
N VAL A 196 -4.21 -14.58 6.16
CA VAL A 196 -3.48 -14.19 4.95
C VAL A 196 -3.31 -12.67 4.93
N SER A 197 -2.09 -12.20 4.63
CA SER A 197 -1.81 -10.79 4.42
C SER A 197 -1.14 -10.58 3.06
N LEU A 198 -1.69 -9.63 2.27
CA LEU A 198 -1.24 -9.36 0.91
C LEU A 198 -0.24 -8.21 0.87
N HIS A 199 0.89 -8.42 0.18
CA HIS A 199 1.99 -7.46 0.02
C HIS A 199 2.59 -7.48 -1.38
N VAL A 200 1.75 -7.67 -2.40
CA VAL A 200 2.12 -7.70 -3.82
C VAL A 200 1.66 -6.41 -4.53
N PRO A 201 2.33 -5.98 -5.61
CA PRO A 201 1.81 -4.95 -6.50
C PRO A 201 0.60 -5.48 -7.27
N LEU A 202 -0.22 -4.60 -7.83
CA LEU A 202 -1.26 -4.98 -8.80
C LEU A 202 -0.65 -5.04 -10.20
N ASN A 203 -0.74 -6.20 -10.83
CA ASN A 203 -0.39 -6.46 -12.23
C ASN A 203 -1.23 -7.63 -12.76
N ASN A 204 -0.98 -8.08 -13.98
CA ASN A 204 -1.74 -9.18 -14.59
C ASN A 204 -1.62 -10.52 -13.84
N GLU A 205 -0.50 -10.76 -13.15
CA GLU A 205 -0.25 -12.01 -12.41
C GLU A 205 -0.86 -11.98 -11.01
N THR A 206 -1.02 -10.78 -10.44
CA THR A 206 -1.47 -10.59 -9.06
C THR A 206 -2.90 -10.07 -8.95
N LYS A 207 -3.52 -9.72 -10.08
CA LYS A 207 -4.93 -9.35 -10.11
C LYS A 207 -5.78 -10.54 -9.66
N HIS A 208 -6.57 -10.33 -8.60
CA HIS A 208 -7.41 -11.35 -7.97
C HIS A 208 -6.63 -12.62 -7.62
N ILE A 209 -5.37 -12.46 -7.17
CA ILE A 209 -4.53 -13.58 -6.73
C ILE A 209 -5.16 -14.33 -5.54
N ILE A 210 -6.05 -13.68 -4.82
CA ILE A 210 -6.98 -14.30 -3.88
C ILE A 210 -8.40 -14.03 -4.37
N SER A 211 -9.05 -15.10 -4.81
CA SER A 211 -10.43 -15.12 -5.28
C SER A 211 -11.14 -16.36 -4.71
N LYS A 212 -12.27 -16.73 -5.27
CA LYS A 212 -13.09 -17.85 -4.77
C LYS A 212 -12.29 -19.15 -4.57
N LYS A 213 -11.45 -19.51 -5.54
CA LYS A 213 -10.63 -20.73 -5.49
C LYS A 213 -9.70 -20.73 -4.29
N GLU A 214 -9.01 -19.63 -4.04
CA GLU A 214 -8.05 -19.49 -2.96
C GLU A 214 -8.78 -19.42 -1.59
N PHE A 215 -9.97 -18.80 -1.54
CA PHE A 215 -10.80 -18.87 -0.33
C PHE A 215 -11.24 -20.28 0.00
N ASP A 216 -11.56 -21.13 -0.98
CA ASP A 216 -11.93 -22.52 -0.72
C ASP A 216 -10.77 -23.31 -0.08
N LEU A 217 -9.51 -22.90 -0.29
CA LEU A 217 -8.31 -23.57 0.22
C LEU A 217 -7.88 -23.14 1.63
N VAL A 218 -8.14 -21.89 2.07
CA VAL A 218 -7.74 -21.45 3.41
C VAL A 218 -8.50 -22.22 4.49
N LYS A 219 -7.98 -22.23 5.72
CA LYS A 219 -8.71 -22.81 6.86
C LYS A 219 -10.05 -22.10 7.07
N ASP A 220 -11.04 -22.86 7.55
CA ASP A 220 -12.31 -22.28 7.98
C ASP A 220 -12.08 -21.27 9.10
N GLY A 221 -12.66 -20.10 8.95
CA GLY A 221 -12.47 -19.01 9.89
C GLY A 221 -11.15 -18.24 9.74
N ALA A 222 -10.47 -18.33 8.60
CA ALA A 222 -9.28 -17.56 8.29
C ALA A 222 -9.53 -16.04 8.34
N LEU A 223 -8.45 -15.28 8.57
CA LEU A 223 -8.44 -13.82 8.55
C LEU A 223 -7.81 -13.32 7.26
N ILE A 224 -8.33 -12.24 6.68
CA ILE A 224 -7.79 -11.65 5.46
C ILE A 224 -7.39 -10.20 5.73
N ILE A 225 -6.16 -9.83 5.36
CA ILE A 225 -5.64 -8.47 5.47
C ILE A 225 -5.14 -7.99 4.11
N ASN A 226 -5.67 -6.89 3.62
CA ASN A 226 -5.17 -6.23 2.41
C ASN A 226 -4.80 -4.77 2.69
N ALA A 227 -3.50 -4.52 2.81
CA ALA A 227 -2.91 -3.18 2.86
C ALA A 227 -1.91 -2.97 1.69
N ALA A 228 -2.12 -3.70 0.58
CA ALA A 228 -1.26 -3.65 -0.60
C ALA A 228 -1.85 -2.79 -1.71
N ARG A 229 -2.79 -3.35 -2.49
CA ARG A 229 -3.51 -2.66 -3.57
C ARG A 229 -4.94 -3.19 -3.69
N GLY A 230 -5.88 -2.31 -4.08
CA GLY A 230 -7.15 -2.77 -4.60
C GLY A 230 -6.96 -3.64 -5.85
N GLY A 231 -7.82 -4.65 -6.04
CA GLY A 231 -7.77 -5.57 -7.17
C GLY A 231 -6.76 -6.73 -7.06
N VAL A 232 -5.90 -6.78 -6.03
CA VAL A 232 -5.15 -8.02 -5.74
C VAL A 232 -6.02 -9.06 -5.04
N LEU A 233 -7.06 -8.58 -4.38
CA LEU A 233 -8.10 -9.38 -3.72
C LEU A 233 -9.41 -9.19 -4.50
N ASP A 234 -10.09 -10.27 -4.84
CA ASP A 234 -11.44 -10.25 -5.39
C ASP A 234 -12.43 -9.91 -4.26
N GLU A 235 -12.94 -8.69 -4.25
CA GLU A 235 -13.79 -8.18 -3.17
C GLU A 235 -15.20 -8.79 -3.18
N GLN A 236 -15.71 -9.25 -4.34
CA GLN A 236 -16.97 -10.00 -4.39
C GLN A 236 -16.79 -11.38 -3.77
N ALA A 237 -15.71 -12.08 -4.16
CA ALA A 237 -15.40 -13.39 -3.58
C ALA A 237 -15.12 -13.31 -2.08
N LEU A 238 -14.50 -12.23 -1.61
CA LEU A 238 -14.31 -11.97 -0.17
C LEU A 238 -15.66 -11.82 0.55
N TYR A 239 -16.57 -11.02 -0.01
CA TYR A 239 -17.91 -10.83 0.57
C TYR A 239 -18.63 -12.18 0.70
N ASP A 240 -18.64 -12.98 -0.35
CA ASP A 240 -19.29 -14.30 -0.37
C ASP A 240 -18.63 -15.27 0.64
N ALA A 241 -17.29 -15.25 0.76
CA ALA A 241 -16.54 -16.05 1.72
C ALA A 241 -16.81 -15.65 3.17
N ILE A 242 -17.06 -14.36 3.45
CA ILE A 242 -17.45 -13.89 4.80
C ILE A 242 -18.89 -14.31 5.11
N ILE A 243 -19.82 -14.15 4.17
CA ILE A 243 -21.23 -14.53 4.36
C ILE A 243 -21.39 -16.04 4.58
N SER A 244 -20.56 -16.86 3.92
CA SER A 244 -20.53 -18.32 4.12
C SER A 244 -19.73 -18.77 5.35
N GLU A 245 -19.19 -17.83 6.13
CA GLU A 245 -18.33 -18.07 7.31
C GLU A 245 -17.00 -18.80 7.00
N LYS A 246 -16.63 -18.96 5.73
CA LYS A 246 -15.33 -19.48 5.31
C LYS A 246 -14.19 -18.56 5.75
N VAL A 247 -14.39 -17.25 5.59
CA VAL A 247 -13.56 -16.19 6.13
C VAL A 247 -14.24 -15.59 7.36
N LYS A 248 -13.56 -15.59 8.50
CA LYS A 248 -14.09 -15.08 9.75
C LYS A 248 -14.18 -13.55 9.79
N ALA A 249 -13.16 -12.87 9.28
CA ALA A 249 -13.08 -11.42 9.31
C ALA A 249 -12.04 -10.90 8.30
N ALA A 250 -12.21 -9.66 7.86
CA ALA A 250 -11.26 -9.00 6.96
C ALA A 250 -10.89 -7.59 7.41
N ALA A 251 -9.66 -7.17 7.08
CA ALA A 251 -9.16 -5.81 7.27
C ALA A 251 -8.65 -5.26 5.94
N LEU A 252 -9.17 -4.12 5.52
CA LEU A 252 -8.90 -3.53 4.21
C LEU A 252 -8.42 -2.09 4.37
N ASP A 253 -7.22 -1.79 3.87
CA ASP A 253 -6.73 -0.39 3.75
C ASP A 253 -6.90 0.14 2.32
N VAL A 254 -7.17 -0.76 1.36
CA VAL A 254 -7.26 -0.47 -0.07
C VAL A 254 -8.46 -1.17 -0.70
N PHE A 255 -8.98 -0.59 -1.80
CA PHE A 255 -10.16 -1.07 -2.51
C PHE A 255 -9.94 -0.99 -4.03
N GLU A 256 -10.65 -1.85 -4.80
CA GLU A 256 -10.63 -1.76 -6.27
C GLU A 256 -11.16 -0.42 -6.79
N VAL A 257 -12.10 0.17 -6.07
CA VAL A 257 -12.62 1.52 -6.34
C VAL A 257 -12.42 2.36 -5.09
N GLU A 258 -11.64 3.41 -5.21
CA GLU A 258 -11.37 4.39 -4.15
C GLU A 258 -11.87 5.78 -4.57
N PRO A 259 -12.76 6.41 -3.77
CA PRO A 259 -13.34 5.97 -2.51
C PRO A 259 -14.35 4.81 -2.68
N PRO A 260 -14.49 3.90 -1.68
CA PRO A 260 -15.30 2.68 -1.72
C PRO A 260 -16.81 2.96 -1.48
N ASN A 261 -17.46 3.61 -2.42
CA ASN A 261 -18.84 4.13 -2.25
C ASN A 261 -19.88 3.47 -3.16
N ASP A 262 -19.51 2.44 -3.93
CA ASP A 262 -20.45 1.62 -4.71
C ASP A 262 -21.19 0.57 -3.84
N GLU A 263 -22.13 -0.15 -4.44
CA GLU A 263 -23.00 -1.07 -3.71
C GLU A 263 -22.23 -2.22 -3.04
N LEU A 264 -21.27 -2.84 -3.73
CA LEU A 264 -20.53 -3.98 -3.19
C LEU A 264 -19.69 -3.54 -1.97
N ARG A 265 -18.93 -2.43 -2.11
CA ARG A 265 -18.05 -1.96 -1.03
C ARG A 265 -18.85 -1.48 0.17
N ARG A 266 -20.03 -0.86 -0.05
CA ARG A 266 -20.94 -0.54 1.07
C ARG A 266 -21.47 -1.78 1.78
N LYS A 267 -21.81 -2.84 1.06
CA LYS A 267 -22.20 -4.12 1.68
C LYS A 267 -21.07 -4.71 2.49
N LEU A 268 -19.87 -4.75 1.92
CA LEU A 268 -18.68 -5.26 2.58
C LEU A 268 -18.32 -4.47 3.85
N LEU A 269 -18.32 -3.13 3.76
CA LEU A 269 -18.07 -2.23 4.89
C LEU A 269 -19.19 -2.22 5.94
N GLY A 270 -20.37 -2.68 5.59
CA GLY A 270 -21.49 -2.85 6.51
C GLY A 270 -21.43 -4.10 7.40
N LEU A 271 -20.46 -5.00 7.14
CA LEU A 271 -20.29 -6.22 7.94
C LEU A 271 -19.55 -5.93 9.25
N ASP A 272 -20.07 -6.41 10.36
CA ASP A 272 -19.47 -6.23 11.71
C ASP A 272 -18.05 -6.78 11.86
N ASN A 273 -17.69 -7.76 11.02
CA ASN A 273 -16.40 -8.42 11.00
C ASN A 273 -15.46 -7.94 9.89
N VAL A 274 -15.79 -6.81 9.27
CA VAL A 274 -14.90 -6.09 8.34
C VAL A 274 -14.48 -4.77 8.97
N ILE A 275 -13.18 -4.51 9.03
CA ILE A 275 -12.63 -3.22 9.41
C ILE A 275 -11.89 -2.60 8.24
N ALA A 276 -11.90 -1.28 8.15
CA ALA A 276 -11.28 -0.59 7.02
C ALA A 276 -10.60 0.71 7.42
N THR A 277 -9.62 1.11 6.62
CA THR A 277 -8.94 2.40 6.70
C THR A 277 -8.84 3.02 5.29
N PRO A 278 -8.81 4.35 5.16
CA PRO A 278 -8.89 5.02 3.86
C PRO A 278 -7.50 5.18 3.22
N HIS A 279 -6.85 4.04 2.85
CA HIS A 279 -5.56 3.96 2.18
C HIS A 279 -4.47 4.77 2.90
N ILE A 280 -4.30 4.50 4.20
CA ILE A 280 -3.35 5.21 5.07
C ILE A 280 -2.08 4.42 5.40
N GLY A 281 -1.85 3.26 4.80
CA GLY A 281 -0.69 2.40 5.11
C GLY A 281 0.65 3.14 5.08
N ALA A 282 0.84 4.08 4.15
CA ALA A 282 2.05 4.90 4.05
C ALA A 282 1.95 6.26 4.79
N SER A 283 0.82 6.58 5.41
CA SER A 283 0.52 7.91 5.95
C SER A 283 1.01 8.09 7.38
N THR A 284 2.33 8.01 7.57
CA THR A 284 2.99 8.35 8.85
C THR A 284 3.96 9.51 8.65
N VAL A 285 4.22 10.28 9.70
CA VAL A 285 5.19 11.39 9.67
C VAL A 285 6.57 10.88 9.26
N GLU A 286 7.04 9.82 9.91
CA GLU A 286 8.35 9.22 9.66
C GLU A 286 8.45 8.59 8.26
N GLY A 287 7.37 7.96 7.80
CA GLY A 287 7.27 7.39 6.44
C GLY A 287 7.37 8.48 5.38
N GLN A 288 6.68 9.60 5.56
CA GLN A 288 6.73 10.73 4.64
C GLN A 288 8.11 11.38 4.60
N VAL A 289 8.79 11.54 5.73
CA VAL A 289 10.16 12.05 5.80
C VAL A 289 11.12 11.11 5.05
N ARG A 290 11.08 9.80 5.32
CA ARG A 290 11.93 8.82 4.62
C ARG A 290 11.72 8.84 3.11
N VAL A 291 10.46 8.77 2.67
CA VAL A 291 10.08 8.82 1.25
C VAL A 291 10.58 10.12 0.61
N GLY A 292 10.39 11.25 1.30
CA GLY A 292 10.83 12.56 0.81
C GLY A 292 12.35 12.64 0.64
N ILE A 293 13.10 12.25 1.67
CA ILE A 293 14.57 12.29 1.65
C ILE A 293 15.14 11.36 0.57
N GLU A 294 14.61 10.14 0.43
CA GLU A 294 15.06 9.22 -0.63
C GLU A 294 14.78 9.79 -2.03
N MET A 295 13.60 10.37 -2.23
CA MET A 295 13.27 11.02 -3.50
C MET A 295 14.18 12.21 -3.77
N ALA A 296 14.41 13.09 -2.81
CA ALA A 296 15.30 14.24 -2.95
C ALA A 296 16.72 13.80 -3.35
N LYS A 297 17.30 12.82 -2.64
CA LYS A 297 18.61 12.25 -2.98
C LYS A 297 18.63 11.69 -4.40
N LYS A 298 17.60 10.99 -4.82
CA LYS A 298 17.49 10.41 -6.15
C LYS A 298 17.46 11.49 -7.23
N LEU A 299 16.64 12.53 -7.05
CA LEU A 299 16.55 13.63 -8.01
C LEU A 299 17.85 14.42 -8.11
N ILE A 300 18.55 14.65 -6.98
CA ILE A 300 19.86 15.28 -6.97
C ILE A 300 20.89 14.45 -7.74
N GLU A 301 20.90 13.12 -7.53
CA GLU A 301 21.78 12.22 -8.28
C GLU A 301 21.51 12.28 -9.78
N VAL A 302 20.24 12.28 -10.18
CA VAL A 302 19.83 12.36 -11.59
C VAL A 302 20.19 13.71 -12.19
N GLY A 303 19.88 14.81 -11.49
CA GLY A 303 20.19 16.17 -11.97
C GLY A 303 21.69 16.46 -12.14
N LYS A 304 22.57 15.74 -11.41
CA LYS A 304 24.04 15.82 -11.60
C LYS A 304 24.51 15.09 -12.87
N LYS A 305 23.71 14.18 -13.42
CA LYS A 305 24.08 13.32 -14.55
C LYS A 305 23.48 13.78 -15.88
N LEU A 306 22.44 14.61 -15.84
CA LEU A 306 21.79 15.23 -17.01
C LEU A 306 22.49 16.52 -17.46
#